data_396c1b8dc4c7b8bb3b4c8954a388b571
#
_entry.id   396c1b8dc4c7b8bb3b4c8954a388b571
#
_cell.length_a   1.000
_cell.length_b   1.000
_cell.length_c   1.000
_cell.angle_alpha   90.00
_cell.angle_beta   90.00
_cell.angle_gamma   90.00
#
_symmetry.space_group_name_H-M   'P 1'
#
loop_
_entity.id
_entity.type
_entity.pdbx_description
1 polymer ?
#
loop_
_entity_poly.entity_id
_entity_poly.type
_entity_poly.pdbx_seq_one_letter_code
_entity_poly.pdbx_strand_id
1 'polypeptide(L)'
;SQKITKRIAIFDIENGLNQLENFPYHDYPLNQVRGAHHNVISFMSDQHPVRNYSEAKDFIKRTDLVKDVFTGQLDWLRKQAAMGIYAPEFVYDHIINQLNELINYSADEHPLYTEFFKKVELLNISESKFSSLDNNLRASIETSVTPGFVLLRDYMVSTKAKANKNHGIWSQPNGDEFYKLRIRSYTTTNFSPEEIHNIGLSEVARISARMMEILTSLGYDSTKTAGVLMNELNEDPSLLYADTLN
;
A
#
# COMPACT_ATOMS: atom_id res chain seq x y z
N SER A 1 14.76 15.34 -24.98
CA SER A 1 14.05 14.29 -24.19
C SER A 1 14.97 13.14 -23.80
N GLN A 2 15.72 12.49 -24.68
CA GLN A 2 16.60 11.33 -24.36
C GLN A 2 17.65 11.62 -23.25
N LYS A 3 18.24 12.83 -23.22
CA LYS A 3 19.20 13.21 -22.16
C LYS A 3 18.55 13.25 -20.78
N ILE A 4 17.29 13.74 -20.70
CA ILE A 4 16.54 13.78 -19.44
C ILE A 4 16.20 12.36 -18.98
N THR A 5 15.67 11.53 -19.87
CA THR A 5 15.36 10.12 -19.58
C THR A 5 16.59 9.35 -19.08
N LYS A 6 17.74 9.54 -19.72
CA LYS A 6 19.01 8.94 -19.26
C LYS A 6 19.38 9.39 -17.84
N ARG A 7 19.27 10.69 -17.55
CA ARG A 7 19.61 11.23 -16.21
C ARG A 7 18.69 10.68 -15.13
N ILE A 8 17.38 10.60 -15.42
CA ILE A 8 16.40 9.99 -14.50
C ILE A 8 16.74 8.53 -14.25
N ALA A 9 16.99 7.74 -15.31
CA ALA A 9 17.33 6.33 -15.15
C ALA A 9 18.62 6.12 -14.34
N ILE A 10 19.67 6.94 -14.56
CA ILE A 10 20.90 6.87 -13.76
C ILE A 10 20.59 7.18 -12.29
N PHE A 11 19.86 8.26 -12.03
CA PHE A 11 19.48 8.67 -10.67
C PHE A 11 18.71 7.57 -9.93
N ASP A 12 17.70 6.97 -10.58
CA ASP A 12 16.89 5.90 -10.00
C ASP A 12 17.73 4.65 -9.71
N ILE A 13 18.64 4.28 -10.62
CA ILE A 13 19.55 3.14 -10.44
C ILE A 13 20.52 3.41 -9.28
N GLU A 14 21.13 4.58 -9.20
CA GLU A 14 22.07 4.94 -8.12
C GLU A 14 21.37 4.94 -6.76
N ASN A 15 20.16 5.50 -6.66
CA ASN A 15 19.38 5.48 -5.42
C ASN A 15 18.96 4.04 -5.04
N GLY A 16 18.53 3.25 -6.02
CA GLY A 16 18.17 1.84 -5.80
C GLY A 16 19.36 1.00 -5.33
N LEU A 17 20.53 1.17 -5.91
CA LEU A 17 21.76 0.50 -5.49
C LEU A 17 22.15 0.92 -4.07
N ASN A 18 22.13 2.22 -3.77
CA ASN A 18 22.42 2.70 -2.41
C ASN A 18 21.45 2.11 -1.37
N GLN A 19 20.14 2.04 -1.70
CA GLN A 19 19.17 1.41 -0.80
C GLN A 19 19.46 -0.08 -0.60
N LEU A 20 19.74 -0.82 -1.66
CA LEU A 20 20.04 -2.25 -1.59
C LEU A 20 21.32 -2.57 -0.80
N GLU A 21 22.36 -1.75 -0.94
CA GLU A 21 23.65 -1.95 -0.30
C GLU A 21 23.64 -1.56 1.18
N ASN A 22 23.04 -0.41 1.51
CA ASN A 22 23.14 0.19 2.84
C ASN A 22 21.87 0.04 3.70
N PHE A 23 20.70 -0.14 3.07
CA PHE A 23 19.40 -0.16 3.74
C PHE A 23 18.48 -1.29 3.25
N PRO A 24 18.98 -2.53 3.05
CA PRO A 24 18.24 -3.58 2.38
C PRO A 24 16.93 -3.99 3.09
N TYR A 25 16.82 -3.73 4.41
CA TYR A 25 15.70 -4.17 5.24
C TYR A 25 14.98 -3.03 5.98
N HIS A 26 15.09 -1.78 5.54
CA HIS A 26 14.52 -0.63 6.24
C HIS A 26 13.06 -0.33 5.87
N ASP A 27 12.58 -0.82 4.72
CA ASP A 27 11.18 -0.69 4.33
C ASP A 27 10.28 -1.68 5.10
N TYR A 28 9.04 -1.29 5.37
CA TYR A 28 8.04 -2.14 6.02
C TYR A 28 7.17 -2.85 4.97
N PRO A 29 7.45 -4.14 4.67
CA PRO A 29 6.71 -4.90 3.66
C PRO A 29 5.29 -5.26 4.12
N LEU A 30 5.05 -5.29 5.43
CA LEU A 30 3.72 -5.35 6.03
C LEU A 30 3.39 -4.00 6.66
N ASN A 31 2.36 -3.35 6.15
CA ASN A 31 1.82 -2.12 6.68
C ASN A 31 0.30 -2.08 6.43
N GLN A 32 -0.40 -1.19 7.11
CA GLN A 32 -1.87 -1.15 7.09
C GLN A 32 -2.48 -0.64 5.77
N VAL A 33 -1.67 -0.08 4.86
CA VAL A 33 -2.16 0.53 3.61
C VAL A 33 -1.78 -0.28 2.38
N ARG A 34 -0.53 -0.75 2.30
CA ARG A 34 0.04 -1.44 1.13
C ARG A 34 0.91 -2.63 1.55
N GLY A 35 0.41 -3.46 2.45
CA GLY A 35 1.10 -4.67 2.87
C GLY A 35 1.05 -5.77 1.80
N ALA A 36 1.97 -6.74 1.90
CA ALA A 36 2.04 -7.88 0.98
C ALA A 36 0.71 -8.65 0.89
N HIS A 37 -0.05 -8.73 1.99
CA HIS A 37 -1.37 -9.36 2.06
C HIS A 37 -2.40 -8.64 1.17
N HIS A 38 -2.40 -7.31 1.09
CA HIS A 38 -3.24 -6.56 0.17
C HIS A 38 -2.78 -6.67 -1.28
N ASN A 39 -1.46 -6.60 -1.51
CA ASN A 39 -0.90 -6.60 -2.85
C ASN A 39 -1.20 -7.90 -3.60
N VAL A 40 -1.20 -9.06 -2.92
CA VAL A 40 -1.57 -10.34 -3.55
C VAL A 40 -3.03 -10.33 -3.99
N ILE A 41 -3.95 -9.88 -3.12
CA ILE A 41 -5.38 -9.79 -3.46
C ILE A 41 -5.57 -8.85 -4.65
N SER A 42 -5.09 -7.62 -4.53
CA SER A 42 -5.25 -6.59 -5.57
C SER A 42 -4.64 -7.00 -6.91
N PHE A 43 -3.43 -7.58 -6.91
CA PHE A 43 -2.80 -8.07 -8.13
C PHE A 43 -3.63 -9.15 -8.81
N MET A 44 -4.09 -10.14 -8.07
CA MET A 44 -4.86 -11.26 -8.61
C MET A 44 -6.26 -10.82 -9.06
N SER A 45 -6.93 -9.94 -8.29
CA SER A 45 -8.26 -9.47 -8.61
C SER A 45 -8.27 -8.46 -9.76
N ASP A 46 -7.36 -7.47 -9.75
CA ASP A 46 -7.46 -6.33 -10.66
C ASP A 46 -6.58 -6.46 -11.90
N GLN A 47 -5.40 -7.07 -11.76
CA GLN A 47 -4.39 -7.06 -12.82
C GLN A 47 -4.26 -8.38 -13.55
N HIS A 48 -4.54 -9.52 -12.88
CA HIS A 48 -4.43 -10.83 -13.53
C HIS A 48 -5.54 -11.01 -14.56
N PRO A 49 -5.21 -11.22 -15.85
CA PRO A 49 -6.23 -11.43 -16.87
C PRO A 49 -6.85 -12.83 -16.77
N VAL A 50 -8.18 -12.92 -16.97
CA VAL A 50 -8.92 -14.18 -17.10
C VAL A 50 -9.84 -14.05 -18.33
N ARG A 51 -9.25 -14.10 -19.53
CA ARG A 51 -9.94 -13.92 -20.82
C ARG A 51 -10.29 -15.25 -21.50
N ASN A 52 -9.75 -16.34 -21.00
CA ASN A 52 -9.94 -17.68 -21.51
C ASN A 52 -9.60 -18.74 -20.46
N TYR A 53 -9.95 -20.00 -20.75
CA TYR A 53 -9.73 -21.13 -19.82
C TYR A 53 -8.25 -21.37 -19.44
N SER A 54 -7.30 -21.08 -20.35
CA SER A 54 -5.87 -21.21 -20.04
C SER A 54 -5.43 -20.19 -18.99
N GLU A 55 -5.83 -18.93 -19.15
CA GLU A 55 -5.55 -17.87 -18.19
C GLU A 55 -6.24 -18.12 -16.83
N ALA A 56 -7.45 -18.70 -16.84
CA ALA A 56 -8.11 -19.13 -15.61
C ALA A 56 -7.31 -20.19 -14.85
N LYS A 57 -6.73 -21.17 -15.55
CA LYS A 57 -5.83 -22.14 -14.93
C LYS A 57 -4.53 -21.52 -14.42
N ASP A 58 -4.00 -20.53 -15.12
CA ASP A 58 -2.77 -19.84 -14.69
C ASP A 58 -3.03 -18.96 -13.45
N PHE A 59 -4.25 -18.41 -13.30
CA PHE A 59 -4.67 -17.76 -12.07
C PHE A 59 -4.57 -18.73 -10.87
N ILE A 60 -5.15 -19.94 -10.99
CA ILE A 60 -5.14 -20.94 -9.92
C ILE A 60 -3.71 -21.37 -9.59
N LYS A 61 -2.86 -21.64 -10.58
CA LYS A 61 -1.45 -21.98 -10.36
C LYS A 61 -0.70 -20.89 -9.57
N ARG A 62 -1.02 -19.61 -9.82
CA ARG A 62 -0.43 -18.50 -9.03
C ARG A 62 -0.98 -18.44 -7.62
N THR A 63 -2.28 -18.73 -7.47
CA THR A 63 -2.90 -18.84 -6.15
C THR A 63 -2.28 -19.96 -5.31
N ASP A 64 -1.91 -21.08 -5.93
CA ASP A 64 -1.18 -22.20 -5.28
C ASP A 64 0.18 -21.78 -4.70
N LEU A 65 0.80 -20.72 -5.22
CA LEU A 65 2.11 -20.22 -4.79
C LEU A 65 2.04 -19.13 -3.70
N VAL A 66 0.85 -18.70 -3.28
CA VAL A 66 0.70 -17.59 -2.32
C VAL A 66 1.39 -17.89 -1.00
N LYS A 67 1.29 -19.12 -0.49
CA LYS A 67 1.99 -19.53 0.72
C LYS A 67 3.51 -19.41 0.60
N ASP A 68 4.07 -19.77 -0.56
CA ASP A 68 5.52 -19.68 -0.80
C ASP A 68 5.97 -18.21 -0.86
N VAL A 69 5.19 -17.35 -1.50
CA VAL A 69 5.43 -15.90 -1.51
C VAL A 69 5.48 -15.34 -0.09
N PHE A 70 4.51 -15.71 0.76
CA PHE A 70 4.48 -15.24 2.14
C PHE A 70 5.55 -15.88 3.02
N THR A 71 5.98 -17.11 2.71
CA THR A 71 7.15 -17.71 3.36
C THR A 71 8.43 -16.92 3.07
N GLY A 72 8.66 -16.53 1.81
CA GLY A 72 9.74 -15.63 1.45
C GLY A 72 9.64 -14.26 2.13
N GLN A 73 8.41 -13.73 2.28
CA GLN A 73 8.17 -12.48 3.01
C GLN A 73 8.51 -12.60 4.50
N LEU A 74 8.23 -13.75 5.13
CA LEU A 74 8.62 -14.02 6.52
C LEU A 74 10.13 -14.05 6.70
N ASP A 75 10.87 -14.60 5.75
CA ASP A 75 12.34 -14.59 5.81
C ASP A 75 12.91 -13.18 5.75
N TRP A 76 12.30 -12.30 4.96
CA TRP A 76 12.63 -10.88 4.98
C TRP A 76 12.35 -10.24 6.34
N LEU A 77 11.16 -10.44 6.89
CA LEU A 77 10.74 -9.91 8.19
C LEU A 77 11.65 -10.41 9.33
N ARG A 78 12.09 -11.66 9.27
CA ARG A 78 13.06 -12.22 10.24
C ARG A 78 14.43 -11.55 10.16
N LYS A 79 14.90 -11.22 8.95
CA LYS A 79 16.13 -10.45 8.76
C LYS A 79 16.01 -9.04 9.31
N GLN A 80 14.88 -8.38 9.09
CA GLN A 80 14.58 -7.08 9.74
C GLN A 80 14.62 -7.19 11.27
N ALA A 81 13.93 -8.18 11.82
CA ALA A 81 13.90 -8.40 13.27
C ALA A 81 15.30 -8.68 13.86
N ALA A 82 16.17 -9.39 13.13
CA ALA A 82 17.56 -9.61 13.53
C ALA A 82 18.39 -8.32 13.59
N MET A 83 18.01 -7.30 12.82
CA MET A 83 18.60 -5.95 12.85
C MET A 83 17.93 -5.03 13.90
N GLY A 84 16.94 -5.51 14.64
CA GLY A 84 16.16 -4.69 15.57
C GLY A 84 15.12 -3.79 14.89
N ILE A 85 14.82 -4.03 13.61
CA ILE A 85 13.84 -3.27 12.85
C ILE A 85 12.47 -3.95 12.99
N TYR A 86 11.55 -3.28 13.66
CA TYR A 86 10.16 -3.69 13.84
C TYR A 86 9.24 -2.55 13.37
N ALA A 87 8.09 -2.91 12.83
CA ALA A 87 7.07 -1.93 12.46
C ALA A 87 6.64 -1.10 13.68
N PRO A 88 6.15 0.13 13.49
CA PRO A 88 5.58 0.93 14.55
C PRO A 88 4.41 0.21 15.26
N GLU A 89 4.29 0.40 16.57
CA GLU A 89 3.31 -0.31 17.41
C GLU A 89 1.87 -0.16 16.88
N PHE A 90 1.50 1.05 16.46
CA PHE A 90 0.13 1.36 16.03
C PHE A 90 -0.34 0.58 14.79
N VAL A 91 0.57 0.05 13.96
CA VAL A 91 0.17 -0.69 12.75
C VAL A 91 -0.14 -2.17 13.02
N TYR A 92 0.32 -2.73 14.14
CA TYR A 92 0.21 -4.17 14.42
C TYR A 92 -1.23 -4.64 14.49
N ASP A 93 -2.07 -3.96 15.28
CA ASP A 93 -3.47 -4.36 15.43
C ASP A 93 -4.25 -4.21 14.12
N HIS A 94 -3.96 -3.19 13.34
CA HIS A 94 -4.57 -3.03 12.02
C HIS A 94 -4.22 -4.19 11.10
N ILE A 95 -2.94 -4.57 11.01
CA ILE A 95 -2.48 -5.68 10.15
C ILE A 95 -3.06 -7.00 10.64
N ILE A 96 -3.03 -7.27 11.95
CA ILE A 96 -3.57 -8.51 12.53
C ILE A 96 -5.07 -8.63 12.25
N ASN A 97 -5.84 -7.55 12.38
CA ASN A 97 -7.27 -7.54 12.10
C ASN A 97 -7.55 -7.79 10.62
N GLN A 98 -6.83 -7.14 9.70
CA GLN A 98 -6.94 -7.35 8.26
C GLN A 98 -6.62 -8.80 7.87
N LEU A 99 -5.56 -9.38 8.46
CA LEU A 99 -5.22 -10.78 8.23
C LEU A 99 -6.26 -11.74 8.79
N ASN A 100 -6.81 -11.47 9.98
CA ASN A 100 -7.89 -12.28 10.56
C ASN A 100 -9.16 -12.22 9.70
N GLU A 101 -9.51 -11.07 9.14
CA GLU A 101 -10.63 -10.95 8.21
C GLU A 101 -10.44 -11.87 7.00
N LEU A 102 -9.26 -11.82 6.36
CA LEU A 102 -8.94 -12.66 5.20
C LEU A 102 -8.89 -14.16 5.53
N ILE A 103 -8.47 -14.53 6.74
CA ILE A 103 -8.41 -15.92 7.20
C ILE A 103 -9.80 -16.49 7.49
N ASN A 104 -10.74 -15.65 7.93
CA ASN A 104 -12.06 -16.07 8.37
C ASN A 104 -13.05 -16.30 7.21
N TYR A 105 -12.75 -15.88 5.99
CA TYR A 105 -13.58 -16.20 4.84
C TYR A 105 -13.61 -17.70 4.58
N SER A 106 -14.79 -18.24 4.26
CA SER A 106 -14.87 -19.53 3.56
C SER A 106 -14.24 -19.42 2.17
N ALA A 107 -13.88 -20.54 1.56
CA ALA A 107 -13.18 -20.50 0.27
C ALA A 107 -14.02 -19.78 -0.81
N ASP A 108 -15.34 -19.93 -0.81
CA ASP A 108 -16.27 -19.33 -1.77
C ASP A 108 -16.63 -17.87 -1.48
N GLU A 109 -16.45 -17.41 -0.26
CA GLU A 109 -16.63 -15.99 0.11
C GLU A 109 -15.32 -15.19 -0.01
N HIS A 110 -14.19 -15.88 -0.15
CA HIS A 110 -12.88 -15.22 -0.22
C HIS A 110 -12.80 -14.28 -1.44
N PRO A 111 -12.25 -13.05 -1.30
CA PRO A 111 -12.18 -12.08 -2.40
C PRO A 111 -11.52 -12.62 -3.68
N LEU A 112 -10.49 -13.47 -3.56
CA LEU A 112 -9.88 -14.11 -4.74
C LEU A 112 -10.84 -15.02 -5.48
N TYR A 113 -11.75 -15.71 -4.77
CA TYR A 113 -12.74 -16.57 -5.38
C TYR A 113 -13.83 -15.75 -6.07
N THR A 114 -14.41 -14.80 -5.35
CA THR A 114 -15.54 -14.01 -5.88
C THR A 114 -15.13 -13.18 -7.10
N GLU A 115 -13.95 -12.53 -7.06
CA GLU A 115 -13.46 -11.74 -8.20
C GLU A 115 -13.01 -12.62 -9.38
N PHE A 116 -12.48 -13.80 -9.12
CA PHE A 116 -12.15 -14.75 -10.17
C PHE A 116 -13.41 -15.24 -10.91
N PHE A 117 -14.45 -15.65 -10.19
CA PHE A 117 -15.65 -16.17 -10.81
C PHE A 117 -16.46 -15.10 -11.54
N LYS A 118 -16.47 -13.84 -11.13
CA LYS A 118 -17.00 -12.73 -11.95
C LYS A 118 -16.38 -12.68 -13.36
N LYS A 119 -15.08 -13.01 -13.48
CA LYS A 119 -14.38 -13.06 -14.77
C LYS A 119 -14.68 -14.38 -15.53
N VAL A 120 -14.74 -15.50 -14.81
CA VAL A 120 -15.00 -16.83 -15.41
C VAL A 120 -16.41 -16.95 -15.97
N GLU A 121 -17.41 -16.35 -15.34
CA GLU A 121 -18.79 -16.30 -15.82
C GLU A 121 -18.94 -15.65 -17.20
N LEU A 122 -18.01 -14.78 -17.58
CA LEU A 122 -17.96 -14.17 -18.91
C LEU A 122 -17.36 -15.11 -19.98
N LEU A 123 -16.82 -16.26 -19.56
CA LEU A 123 -16.20 -17.23 -20.48
C LEU A 123 -17.22 -18.25 -20.95
N ASN A 124 -17.23 -18.51 -22.25
CA ASN A 124 -18.02 -19.60 -22.80
C ASN A 124 -17.29 -20.94 -22.66
N ILE A 125 -17.34 -21.54 -21.45
CA ILE A 125 -16.72 -22.83 -21.13
C ILE A 125 -17.75 -23.86 -20.73
N SER A 126 -17.40 -25.15 -20.88
CA SER A 126 -18.29 -26.25 -20.48
C SER A 126 -18.42 -26.34 -18.96
N GLU A 127 -19.54 -26.90 -18.49
CA GLU A 127 -19.77 -27.08 -17.04
C GLU A 127 -18.69 -27.92 -16.35
N SER A 128 -18.15 -28.93 -17.05
CA SER A 128 -17.04 -29.71 -16.47
C SER A 128 -15.78 -28.89 -16.30
N LYS A 129 -15.49 -27.92 -17.19
CA LYS A 129 -14.38 -26.99 -17.02
C LYS A 129 -14.62 -25.99 -15.87
N PHE A 130 -15.86 -25.50 -15.77
CA PHE A 130 -16.26 -24.62 -14.68
C PHE A 130 -16.11 -25.33 -13.34
N SER A 131 -16.67 -26.52 -13.18
CA SER A 131 -16.55 -27.31 -11.94
C SER A 131 -15.10 -27.65 -11.60
N SER A 132 -14.25 -27.88 -12.60
CA SER A 132 -12.81 -28.09 -12.38
C SER A 132 -12.12 -26.84 -11.84
N LEU A 133 -12.44 -25.65 -12.36
CA LEU A 133 -11.89 -24.39 -11.85
C LEU A 133 -12.38 -24.12 -10.42
N ASP A 134 -13.67 -24.36 -10.15
CA ASP A 134 -14.26 -24.18 -8.82
C ASP A 134 -13.54 -25.04 -7.77
N ASN A 135 -13.48 -26.35 -7.99
CA ASN A 135 -12.84 -27.26 -7.06
C ASN A 135 -11.35 -26.91 -6.82
N ASN A 136 -10.63 -26.60 -7.90
CA ASN A 136 -9.20 -26.29 -7.79
C ASN A 136 -8.95 -24.96 -7.08
N LEU A 137 -9.76 -23.93 -7.32
CA LEU A 137 -9.56 -22.63 -6.64
C LEU A 137 -9.91 -22.72 -5.15
N ARG A 138 -11.00 -23.43 -4.79
CA ARG A 138 -11.33 -23.69 -3.37
C ARG A 138 -10.18 -24.40 -2.67
N ALA A 139 -9.68 -25.49 -3.27
CA ALA A 139 -8.54 -26.22 -2.72
C ALA A 139 -7.29 -25.34 -2.58
N SER A 140 -7.00 -24.48 -3.57
CA SER A 140 -5.89 -23.55 -3.53
C SER A 140 -6.02 -22.51 -2.41
N ILE A 141 -7.23 -21.97 -2.19
CA ILE A 141 -7.50 -21.04 -1.09
C ILE A 141 -7.26 -21.72 0.25
N GLU A 142 -7.81 -22.93 0.45
CA GLU A 142 -7.70 -23.67 1.69
C GLU A 142 -6.28 -24.16 2.01
N THR A 143 -5.50 -24.54 0.99
CA THR A 143 -4.18 -25.18 1.19
C THR A 143 -3.01 -24.22 1.05
N SER A 144 -3.18 -23.09 0.38
CA SER A 144 -2.11 -22.11 0.12
C SER A 144 -2.45 -20.71 0.66
N VAL A 145 -3.58 -20.11 0.24
CA VAL A 145 -3.88 -18.71 0.56
C VAL A 145 -4.12 -18.52 2.04
N THR A 146 -5.11 -19.21 2.61
CA THR A 146 -5.44 -19.09 4.05
C THR A 146 -4.26 -19.47 4.95
N PRO A 147 -3.53 -20.60 4.73
CA PRO A 147 -2.33 -20.87 5.48
C PRO A 147 -1.23 -19.83 5.32
N GLY A 148 -1.11 -19.21 4.16
CA GLY A 148 -0.17 -18.12 3.94
C GLY A 148 -0.48 -16.88 4.78
N PHE A 149 -1.74 -16.48 4.88
CA PHE A 149 -2.17 -15.39 5.76
C PHE A 149 -1.99 -15.73 7.25
N VAL A 150 -2.24 -16.99 7.63
CA VAL A 150 -1.97 -17.47 9.00
C VAL A 150 -0.50 -17.30 9.37
N LEU A 151 0.43 -17.64 8.47
CA LEU A 151 1.86 -17.45 8.71
C LEU A 151 2.21 -15.98 9.00
N LEU A 152 1.67 -15.04 8.21
CA LEU A 152 1.92 -13.61 8.42
C LEU A 152 1.31 -13.12 9.73
N ARG A 153 0.05 -13.50 10.03
CA ARG A 153 -0.63 -13.16 11.28
C ARG A 153 0.14 -13.63 12.50
N ASP A 154 0.55 -14.89 12.51
CA ASP A 154 1.27 -15.49 13.63
C ASP A 154 2.61 -14.81 13.88
N TYR A 155 3.32 -14.43 12.81
CA TYR A 155 4.51 -13.58 12.93
C TYR A 155 4.20 -12.23 13.57
N MET A 156 3.17 -11.52 13.10
CA MET A 156 2.78 -10.23 13.66
C MET A 156 2.39 -10.37 15.14
N VAL A 157 1.59 -11.36 15.49
CA VAL A 157 1.22 -11.63 16.89
C VAL A 157 2.46 -11.89 17.75
N SER A 158 3.38 -12.74 17.28
CA SER A 158 4.59 -13.12 18.04
C SER A 158 5.59 -11.97 18.24
N THR A 159 5.56 -10.98 17.34
CA THR A 159 6.50 -9.85 17.38
C THR A 159 5.89 -8.56 17.92
N LYS A 160 4.59 -8.51 18.18
CA LYS A 160 3.87 -7.31 18.65
C LYS A 160 4.52 -6.70 19.90
N ALA A 161 4.93 -7.51 20.87
CA ALA A 161 5.60 -7.02 22.08
C ALA A 161 6.96 -6.34 21.86
N LYS A 162 7.55 -6.55 20.66
CA LYS A 162 8.82 -5.94 20.22
C LYS A 162 8.59 -4.75 19.30
N ALA A 163 7.34 -4.37 19.04
CA ALA A 163 6.96 -3.27 18.17
C ALA A 163 7.67 -1.97 18.58
N ASN A 164 8.03 -1.16 17.58
CA ASN A 164 8.69 0.09 17.85
C ASN A 164 7.68 1.14 18.36
N LYS A 165 7.92 1.66 19.56
CA LYS A 165 7.10 2.72 20.19
C LYS A 165 7.44 4.11 19.67
N ASN A 166 8.61 4.27 19.07
CA ASN A 166 9.00 5.48 18.37
C ASN A 166 8.59 5.35 16.92
N HIS A 167 7.68 6.18 16.45
CA HIS A 167 7.04 6.03 15.15
C HIS A 167 7.83 6.65 13.98
N GLY A 168 8.89 7.43 14.30
CA GLY A 168 9.73 8.05 13.29
C GLY A 168 10.75 7.08 12.69
N ILE A 169 11.07 7.26 11.42
CA ILE A 169 12.07 6.44 10.70
C ILE A 169 13.46 6.54 11.32
N TRP A 170 13.76 7.68 11.98
CA TRP A 170 15.00 7.95 12.72
C TRP A 170 15.22 6.96 13.87
N SER A 171 14.18 6.28 14.34
CA SER A 171 14.30 5.28 15.41
C SER A 171 14.84 3.91 14.93
N GLN A 172 14.98 3.72 13.64
CA GLN A 172 15.62 2.54 13.07
C GLN A 172 17.15 2.68 13.12
N PRO A 173 17.91 1.57 13.10
CA PRO A 173 19.35 1.62 12.89
C PRO A 173 19.70 2.41 11.61
N ASN A 174 20.58 3.41 11.74
CA ASN A 174 20.91 4.33 10.64
C ASN A 174 19.70 5.04 10.01
N GLY A 175 18.62 5.25 10.76
CA GLY A 175 17.36 5.81 10.28
C GLY A 175 17.49 7.22 9.72
N ASP A 176 18.36 8.06 10.27
CA ASP A 176 18.60 9.41 9.76
C ASP A 176 19.21 9.39 8.35
N GLU A 177 20.18 8.50 8.10
CA GLU A 177 20.77 8.37 6.75
C GLU A 177 19.78 7.72 5.77
N PHE A 178 19.00 6.76 6.24
CA PHE A 178 17.90 6.21 5.43
C PHE A 178 16.85 7.28 5.09
N TYR A 179 16.51 8.15 6.03
CA TYR A 179 15.57 9.25 5.78
C TYR A 179 16.10 10.24 4.74
N LYS A 180 17.40 10.59 4.77
CA LYS A 180 18.05 11.43 3.76
C LYS A 180 18.00 10.77 2.38
N LEU A 181 18.26 9.46 2.29
CA LEU A 181 18.13 8.71 1.05
C LEU A 181 16.69 8.76 0.51
N ARG A 182 15.69 8.59 1.37
CA ARG A 182 14.27 8.68 0.99
C ARG A 182 13.90 10.09 0.50
N ILE A 183 14.33 11.14 1.20
CA ILE A 183 14.15 12.53 0.75
C ILE A 183 14.73 12.71 -0.65
N ARG A 184 15.99 12.32 -0.87
CA ARG A 184 16.62 12.42 -2.18
C ARG A 184 15.82 11.69 -3.25
N SER A 185 15.36 10.48 -2.96
CA SER A 185 14.58 9.67 -3.89
C SER A 185 13.25 10.34 -4.27
N TYR A 186 12.52 10.92 -3.31
CA TYR A 186 11.22 11.56 -3.56
C TYR A 186 11.32 12.95 -4.17
N THR A 187 12.34 13.71 -3.80
CA THR A 187 12.47 15.12 -4.24
C THR A 187 13.39 15.30 -5.43
N THR A 188 14.20 14.28 -5.76
CA THR A 188 15.28 14.35 -6.76
C THR A 188 16.31 15.46 -6.46
N THR A 189 16.40 15.88 -5.20
CA THR A 189 17.30 16.93 -4.73
C THR A 189 18.25 16.43 -3.64
N ASN A 190 19.22 17.25 -3.27
CA ASN A 190 20.11 16.99 -2.14
C ASN A 190 19.75 17.86 -0.92
N PHE A 191 18.53 18.37 -0.83
CA PHE A 191 18.09 19.14 0.33
C PHE A 191 18.08 18.30 1.60
N SER A 192 18.47 18.93 2.70
CA SER A 192 18.34 18.35 4.03
C SER A 192 16.85 18.29 4.46
N PRO A 193 16.51 17.45 5.46
CA PRO A 193 15.18 17.46 6.08
C PRO A 193 14.73 18.84 6.54
N GLU A 194 15.65 19.62 7.14
CA GLU A 194 15.36 20.96 7.65
C GLU A 194 15.09 21.96 6.53
N GLU A 195 15.87 21.91 5.43
CA GLU A 195 15.63 22.77 4.27
C GLU A 195 14.25 22.49 3.66
N ILE A 196 13.86 21.22 3.52
CA ILE A 196 12.55 20.85 3.00
C ILE A 196 11.43 21.30 3.93
N HIS A 197 11.60 21.15 5.25
CA HIS A 197 10.64 21.61 6.23
C HIS A 197 10.44 23.14 6.12
N ASN A 198 11.51 23.91 6.04
CA ASN A 198 11.45 25.36 5.91
C ASN A 198 10.84 25.81 4.58
N ILE A 199 11.12 25.12 3.48
CA ILE A 199 10.42 25.33 2.20
C ILE A 199 8.91 25.09 2.40
N GLY A 200 8.53 24.00 3.06
CA GLY A 200 7.11 23.68 3.34
C GLY A 200 6.43 24.79 4.14
N LEU A 201 7.06 25.28 5.21
CA LEU A 201 6.51 26.39 6.01
C LEU A 201 6.33 27.67 5.18
N SER A 202 7.32 28.02 4.37
CA SER A 202 7.26 29.22 3.52
C SER A 202 6.17 29.11 2.44
N GLU A 203 6.00 27.92 1.84
CA GLU A 203 4.97 27.69 0.84
C GLU A 203 3.56 27.68 1.46
N VAL A 204 3.37 27.10 2.64
CA VAL A 204 2.10 27.17 3.37
C VAL A 204 1.72 28.63 3.64
N ALA A 205 2.67 29.45 4.12
CA ALA A 205 2.43 30.87 4.35
C ALA A 205 2.06 31.61 3.05
N ARG A 206 2.83 31.38 1.97
CA ARG A 206 2.58 31.98 0.65
C ARG A 206 1.21 31.59 0.09
N ILE A 207 0.88 30.30 0.13
CA ILE A 207 -0.39 29.77 -0.39
C ILE A 207 -1.56 30.32 0.44
N SER A 208 -1.45 30.30 1.77
CA SER A 208 -2.50 30.82 2.66
C SER A 208 -2.77 32.32 2.40
N ALA A 209 -1.72 33.12 2.23
CA ALA A 209 -1.86 34.52 1.90
C ALA A 209 -2.60 34.70 0.54
N ARG A 210 -2.20 33.92 -0.48
CA ARG A 210 -2.87 33.97 -1.78
C ARG A 210 -4.33 33.53 -1.75
N MET A 211 -4.63 32.50 -0.94
CA MET A 211 -6.02 32.07 -0.72
C MET A 211 -6.85 33.20 -0.08
N MET A 212 -6.31 33.87 0.95
CA MET A 212 -6.99 34.99 1.59
C MET A 212 -7.23 36.17 0.64
N GLU A 213 -6.29 36.52 -0.22
CA GLU A 213 -6.49 37.55 -1.24
C GLU A 213 -7.68 37.19 -2.14
N ILE A 214 -7.74 35.93 -2.64
CA ILE A 214 -8.83 35.48 -3.51
C ILE A 214 -10.16 35.50 -2.76
N LEU A 215 -10.22 34.89 -1.58
CA LEU A 215 -11.44 34.79 -0.78
C LEU A 215 -12.00 36.19 -0.41
N THR A 216 -11.12 37.09 -0.01
CA THR A 216 -11.50 38.50 0.27
C THR A 216 -12.04 39.20 -0.99
N SER A 217 -11.43 38.97 -2.16
CA SER A 217 -11.90 39.53 -3.42
C SER A 217 -13.29 39.02 -3.84
N LEU A 218 -13.65 37.83 -3.36
CA LEU A 218 -14.97 37.19 -3.55
C LEU A 218 -15.99 37.59 -2.47
N GLY A 219 -15.60 38.45 -1.50
CA GLY A 219 -16.50 38.97 -0.48
C GLY A 219 -16.57 38.15 0.81
N TYR A 220 -15.68 37.15 0.99
CA TYR A 220 -15.59 36.42 2.24
C TYR A 220 -14.91 37.22 3.35
N ASP A 221 -15.21 36.86 4.60
CA ASP A 221 -14.77 37.58 5.79
C ASP A 221 -13.23 37.49 5.98
N SER A 222 -12.55 38.60 5.77
CA SER A 222 -11.09 38.71 5.92
C SER A 222 -10.59 38.56 7.36
N THR A 223 -11.46 38.50 8.37
CA THR A 223 -11.09 38.29 9.77
C THR A 223 -10.90 36.79 10.11
N LYS A 224 -11.37 35.89 9.25
CA LYS A 224 -11.23 34.44 9.36
C LYS A 224 -9.95 33.95 8.69
N THR A 225 -9.49 32.77 9.07
CA THR A 225 -8.36 32.13 8.39
C THR A 225 -8.79 31.45 7.10
N ALA A 226 -7.85 31.25 6.16
CA ALA A 226 -8.13 30.54 4.90
C ALA A 226 -8.72 29.14 5.15
N GLY A 227 -8.23 28.40 6.16
CA GLY A 227 -8.76 27.07 6.50
C GLY A 227 -10.21 27.09 6.95
N VAL A 228 -10.61 28.08 7.75
CA VAL A 228 -12.02 28.26 8.19
C VAL A 228 -12.91 28.55 6.99
N LEU A 229 -12.50 29.49 6.13
CA LEU A 229 -13.28 29.86 4.95
C LEU A 229 -13.39 28.72 3.94
N MET A 230 -12.35 27.91 3.78
CA MET A 230 -12.41 26.71 2.90
C MET A 230 -13.37 25.66 3.42
N ASN A 231 -13.45 25.46 4.75
CA ASN A 231 -14.45 24.57 5.34
C ASN A 231 -15.89 25.10 5.12
N GLU A 232 -16.12 26.40 5.30
CA GLU A 232 -17.42 27.02 5.01
C GLU A 232 -17.81 26.86 3.53
N LEU A 233 -16.86 27.01 2.61
CA LEU A 233 -17.07 26.75 1.19
C LEU A 233 -17.43 25.28 0.88
N ASN A 234 -16.79 24.34 1.53
CA ASN A 234 -17.08 22.92 1.34
C ASN A 234 -18.47 22.52 1.86
N GLU A 235 -19.04 23.30 2.77
CA GLU A 235 -20.37 23.10 3.35
C GLU A 235 -21.46 23.94 2.65
N ASP A 236 -21.10 24.81 1.72
CA ASP A 236 -22.05 25.68 1.01
C ASP A 236 -22.90 24.86 0.03
N PRO A 237 -24.22 24.73 0.26
CA PRO A 237 -25.09 23.92 -0.60
C PRO A 237 -25.14 24.44 -2.06
N SER A 238 -24.83 25.70 -2.30
CA SER A 238 -24.84 26.28 -3.65
C SER A 238 -23.66 25.78 -4.51
N LEU A 239 -22.61 25.25 -3.88
CA LEU A 239 -21.40 24.71 -4.52
C LEU A 239 -21.41 23.17 -4.60
N LEU A 240 -22.40 22.54 -3.97
CA LEU A 240 -22.53 21.08 -3.97
C LEU A 240 -23.48 20.63 -5.08
N TYR A 241 -23.16 19.50 -5.71
CA TYR A 241 -24.13 18.84 -6.58
C TYR A 241 -25.30 18.33 -5.75
N ALA A 242 -26.50 18.43 -6.31
CA ALA A 242 -27.67 17.82 -5.67
C ALA A 242 -27.42 16.32 -5.50
N ASP A 243 -27.68 15.79 -4.29
CA ASP A 243 -27.60 14.36 -4.00
C ASP A 243 -28.79 13.65 -4.67
N THR A 244 -28.71 13.51 -5.99
CA THR A 244 -29.68 12.78 -6.82
C THR A 244 -29.11 11.40 -7.11
N LEU A 245 -29.20 10.52 -6.11
CA LEU A 245 -29.19 9.07 -6.35
C LEU A 245 -30.54 8.71 -6.97
N ASN A 246 -30.60 8.69 -8.30
CA ASN A 246 -31.63 8.00 -9.08
C ASN A 246 -31.05 6.73 -9.65
#